data_637307265241be4aa50835755d1d7e52
#
_entry.id   637307265241be4aa50835755d1d7e52
#
_cell.length_a   1.000
_cell.length_b   1.000
_cell.length_c   1.000
_cell.angle_alpha   90.00
_cell.angle_beta   90.00
_cell.angle_gamma   90.00
#
_symmetry.space_group_name_H-M   'P 1'
#
loop_
_entity.id
_entity.type
_entity.pdbx_description
1 polymer ?
#
loop_
_entity_poly.entity_id
_entity_poly.type
_entity_poly.pdbx_seq_one_letter_code
_entity_poly.pdbx_strand_id
1 'polypeptide(L)' 'AHNSPADTDLLRPLAQQVAELERKAITATLAANSGNKLATARQLGISRATLYDRMAVLELQG' A
#
# COMPACT_ATOMS: atom_id res chain seq x y z
N ALA A 1 -25.77 0.51 -13.16
CA ALA A 1 -24.85 -0.24 -12.36
C ALA A 1 -24.41 -1.47 -13.11
N HIS A 2 -23.24 -1.85 -12.87
CA HIS A 2 -22.66 -3.01 -13.49
C HIS A 2 -21.94 -3.80 -12.45
N ASN A 3 -21.94 -5.09 -12.62
CA ASN A 3 -21.18 -5.95 -11.76
C ASN A 3 -19.85 -6.20 -12.42
N SER A 4 -18.83 -5.52 -11.93
CA SER A 4 -17.50 -5.77 -12.40
C SER A 4 -16.88 -6.85 -11.55
N PRO A 5 -15.85 -7.54 -12.06
CA PRO A 5 -15.11 -8.49 -11.22
C PRO A 5 -14.61 -7.86 -9.94
N ALA A 6 -14.35 -6.54 -9.95
CA ALA A 6 -13.90 -5.83 -8.77
C ALA A 6 -14.92 -5.87 -7.64
N ASP A 7 -16.22 -5.85 -7.97
CA ASP A 7 -17.25 -5.89 -6.94
C ASP A 7 -17.22 -7.22 -6.20
N THR A 8 -17.08 -8.32 -6.95
CA THR A 8 -16.98 -9.64 -6.34
C THR A 8 -15.69 -9.76 -5.53
N ASP A 9 -14.61 -9.17 -6.03
CA ASP A 9 -13.32 -9.21 -5.36
C ASP A 9 -13.35 -8.48 -4.02
N LEU A 10 -14.31 -7.57 -3.82
CA LEU A 10 -14.46 -6.86 -2.57
C LEU A 10 -15.18 -7.65 -1.49
N LEU A 11 -15.60 -8.88 -1.80
CA LEU A 11 -16.32 -9.73 -0.85
C LEU A 11 -15.38 -10.66 -0.10
N ARG A 12 -14.23 -10.15 0.29
CA ARG A 12 -13.19 -10.90 1.02
C ARG A 12 -12.96 -10.25 2.38
N PRO A 13 -12.24 -10.91 3.28
CA PRO A 13 -11.93 -10.28 4.57
C PRO A 13 -11.34 -8.89 4.39
N LEU A 14 -11.84 -7.95 5.16
CA LEU A 14 -11.45 -6.54 5.03
C LEU A 14 -9.95 -6.36 5.26
N ALA A 15 -9.38 -7.05 6.24
CA ALA A 15 -7.96 -6.92 6.55
C ALA A 15 -7.09 -7.29 5.35
N GLN A 16 -7.49 -8.30 4.58
CA GLN A 16 -6.78 -8.67 3.37
C GLN A 16 -6.80 -7.55 2.35
N GLN A 17 -7.98 -6.96 2.16
CA GLN A 17 -8.15 -5.88 1.17
C GLN A 17 -7.32 -4.66 1.54
N VAL A 18 -7.32 -4.32 2.83
CA VAL A 18 -6.54 -3.18 3.29
C VAL A 18 -5.05 -3.43 3.07
N ALA A 19 -4.58 -4.64 3.41
CA ALA A 19 -3.17 -4.98 3.23
C ALA A 19 -2.76 -4.93 1.75
N GLU A 20 -3.63 -5.40 0.87
CA GLU A 20 -3.35 -5.36 -0.57
C GLU A 20 -3.25 -3.94 -1.09
N LEU A 21 -4.16 -3.08 -0.65
CA LEU A 21 -4.14 -1.67 -1.07
C LEU A 21 -2.89 -0.98 -0.54
N GLU A 22 -2.56 -1.20 0.72
CA GLU A 22 -1.35 -0.61 1.30
C GLU A 22 -0.10 -1.05 0.55
N ARG A 23 -0.02 -2.35 0.23
CA ARG A 23 1.13 -2.87 -0.51
C ARG A 23 1.25 -2.21 -1.87
N LYS A 24 0.15 -2.10 -2.59
CA LYS A 24 0.15 -1.46 -3.90
C LYS A 24 0.55 0.00 -3.82
N ALA A 25 -0.01 0.72 -2.85
CA ALA A 25 0.26 2.15 -2.70
C ALA A 25 1.72 2.40 -2.36
N ILE A 26 2.26 1.63 -1.41
CA ILE A 26 3.65 1.80 -0.99
C ILE A 26 4.60 1.43 -2.13
N THR A 27 4.35 0.30 -2.79
CA THR A 27 5.21 -0.16 -3.88
C THR A 27 5.24 0.85 -5.02
N ALA A 28 4.07 1.33 -5.43
CA ALA A 28 3.98 2.29 -6.52
C ALA A 28 4.66 3.62 -6.16
N THR A 29 4.47 4.08 -4.93
CA THR A 29 5.03 5.36 -4.50
C THR A 29 6.55 5.27 -4.33
N LEU A 30 7.04 4.13 -3.82
CA LEU A 30 8.48 3.90 -3.74
C LEU A 30 9.11 3.93 -5.13
N ALA A 31 8.48 3.26 -6.09
CA ALA A 31 8.99 3.24 -7.45
C ALA A 31 9.01 4.65 -8.04
N ALA A 32 7.97 5.43 -7.82
CA ALA A 32 7.88 6.79 -8.32
C ALA A 32 8.94 7.71 -7.70
N ASN A 33 9.40 7.39 -6.49
CA ASN A 33 10.40 8.17 -5.79
C ASN A 33 11.78 7.51 -5.80
N SER A 34 12.00 6.57 -6.71
CA SER A 34 13.28 5.89 -6.88
C SER A 34 13.78 5.24 -5.58
N GLY A 35 12.87 4.72 -4.78
CA GLY A 35 13.19 4.07 -3.53
C GLY A 35 13.42 5.01 -2.35
N ASN A 36 13.23 6.31 -2.53
CA ASN A 36 13.41 7.28 -1.47
C ASN A 36 12.27 7.18 -0.47
N LYS A 37 12.55 6.62 0.70
CA LYS A 37 11.52 6.34 1.70
C LYS A 37 10.97 7.60 2.36
N LEU A 38 11.82 8.61 2.54
CA LEU A 38 11.34 9.87 3.11
C LEU A 38 10.32 10.55 2.21
N ALA A 39 10.64 10.63 0.91
CA ALA A 39 9.73 11.22 -0.06
C ALA A 39 8.45 10.40 -0.16
N THR A 40 8.57 9.08 -0.12
CA THR A 40 7.43 8.18 -0.17
C THR A 40 6.50 8.40 1.03
N ALA A 41 7.06 8.47 2.23
CA ALA A 41 6.27 8.69 3.44
C ALA A 41 5.53 10.03 3.36
N ARG A 42 6.21 11.07 2.90
CA ARG A 42 5.59 12.39 2.75
C ARG A 42 4.44 12.36 1.76
N GLN A 43 4.64 11.69 0.63
CA GLN A 43 3.61 11.61 -0.39
C GLN A 43 2.40 10.83 0.11
N LEU A 44 2.61 9.79 0.91
CA LEU A 44 1.54 8.98 1.47
C LEU A 44 0.93 9.60 2.74
N GLY A 45 1.49 10.71 3.23
CA GLY A 45 0.94 11.40 4.39
C GLY A 45 1.18 10.66 5.71
N ILE A 46 2.25 9.89 5.80
CA ILE A 46 2.60 9.14 7.00
C ILE A 46 4.03 9.47 7.41
N SER A 47 4.37 9.13 8.66
CA SER A 47 5.75 9.29 9.13
C SER A 47 6.63 8.22 8.51
N ARG A 48 7.93 8.51 8.48
CA ARG A 48 8.89 7.53 7.99
C ARG A 48 8.88 6.26 8.85
N ALA A 49 8.74 6.43 10.17
CA ALA A 49 8.65 5.29 11.06
C ALA A 49 7.44 4.41 10.75
N THR A 50 6.28 5.04 10.49
CA THR A 50 5.08 4.31 10.10
C THR A 50 5.30 3.57 8.79
N LEU A 51 5.97 4.23 7.83
CA LEU A 51 6.26 3.58 6.56
C LEU A 51 7.10 2.31 6.75
N TYR A 52 8.17 2.40 7.55
CA TYR A 52 9.01 1.24 7.81
C TYR A 52 8.24 0.13 8.50
N ASP A 53 7.38 0.50 9.46
CA ASP A 53 6.56 -0.47 10.17
C ASP A 53 5.61 -1.19 9.22
N ARG A 54 4.93 -0.45 8.34
CA ARG A 54 4.02 -1.06 7.38
C ARG A 54 4.77 -1.92 6.38
N MET A 55 5.93 -1.49 5.94
CA MET A 55 6.74 -2.30 5.03
C MET A 55 7.15 -3.62 5.67
N ALA A 56 7.50 -3.60 6.95
CA ALA A 56 7.85 -4.81 7.67
C ALA A 56 6.65 -5.76 7.79
N VAL A 57 5.49 -5.22 8.17
CA VAL A 57 4.28 -6.02 8.32
C VAL A 57 3.86 -6.63 6.99
N LEU A 58 4.00 -5.89 5.90
CA LEU A 58 3.61 -6.33 4.56
C LEU A 58 4.73 -7.08 3.85
N GLU A 59 5.88 -7.23 4.50
CA GLU A 59 7.04 -7.92 3.95
C GLU A 59 7.52 -7.30 2.63
N LEU A 60 7.50 -5.98 2.58
CA LEU A 60 7.99 -5.25 1.42
C LEU A 60 9.45 -4.92 1.59
N GLN A 61 10.18 -4.97 0.48
CA GLN A 61 11.57 -4.60 0.46
C GLN A 61 11.72 -3.30 -0.33
N GLY A 62 12.49 -2.40 0.21
CA GLY A 62 12.63 -1.15 -0.48
C GLY A 62 14.01 -0.58 -0.48
#